data_fdef87d4bfb6429a343ab6ec2d5f44a8
#
_entry.id   fdef87d4bfb6429a343ab6ec2d5f44a8
#
_cell.length_a   1.000
_cell.length_b   1.000
_cell.length_c   1.000
_cell.angle_alpha   90.00
_cell.angle_beta   90.00
_cell.angle_gamma   90.00
#
_symmetry.space_group_name_H-M   'P 1'
#
loop_
_entity.id
_entity.type
_entity.pdbx_description
1 polymer ?
#
loop_
_entity_poly.entity_id
_entity_poly.type
_entity_poly.pdbx_seq_one_letter_code
_entity_poly.pdbx_strand_id
1 'polypeptide(L)'
;VYILISPENLFLPSNLNKTVKAIVYLLIVLAPLFVVCLRYMYSNILIHVFSITNIKKTDLFKLSTISYIPVLIGTLFNLILSFLFGVQKDSYLSLNSFITSNSRLINLIYLKLNPFELASIVLFSYLFTKKINGTKKDFFIFIVIWYIVDCLINYFFSKN
;
A
#
# COMPACT_ATOMS: atom_id res chain seq x y z
N VAL A 1 -4.10 -3.59 -3.17
CA VAL A 1 -5.00 -2.45 -2.88
C VAL A 1 -5.21 -1.61 -4.12
N TYR A 2 -4.16 -1.28 -4.85
CA TYR A 2 -4.26 -0.47 -6.07
C TYR A 2 -5.18 -1.13 -7.13
N ILE A 3 -5.13 -2.45 -7.28
CA ILE A 3 -6.01 -3.21 -8.19
C ILE A 3 -7.49 -3.09 -7.79
N LEU A 4 -7.81 -2.94 -6.50
CA LEU A 4 -9.18 -2.81 -6.00
C LEU A 4 -9.72 -1.38 -6.11
N ILE A 5 -8.84 -0.37 -6.10
CA ILE A 5 -9.20 1.06 -6.16
C ILE A 5 -8.82 1.68 -7.52
N SER A 6 -8.51 0.84 -8.52
CA SER A 6 -8.25 1.38 -9.87
C SER A 6 -9.52 2.04 -10.41
N PRO A 7 -9.39 3.19 -11.11
CA PRO A 7 -10.54 3.89 -11.69
C PRO A 7 -11.36 3.00 -12.63
N GLU A 8 -10.74 1.99 -13.26
CA GLU A 8 -11.43 1.01 -14.09
C GLU A 8 -12.49 0.22 -13.32
N ASN A 9 -12.26 -0.06 -12.02
CA ASN A 9 -13.22 -0.74 -11.15
C ASN A 9 -14.30 0.21 -10.62
N LEU A 10 -14.04 1.51 -10.58
CA LEU A 10 -15.04 2.52 -10.19
C LEU A 10 -16.11 2.71 -11.27
N PHE A 11 -15.74 2.55 -12.54
CA PHE A 11 -16.65 2.63 -13.70
C PHE A 11 -17.00 1.24 -14.21
N LEU A 12 -17.71 0.48 -13.38
CA LEU A 12 -18.17 -0.85 -13.73
C LEU A 12 -19.08 -0.81 -14.97
N PRO A 13 -18.92 -1.73 -15.91
CA PRO A 13 -19.77 -1.85 -17.09
C PRO A 13 -21.25 -1.83 -16.74
N SER A 14 -22.05 -1.15 -17.57
CA SER A 14 -23.50 -0.97 -17.33
C SER A 14 -24.29 -2.29 -17.27
N ASN A 15 -23.80 -3.31 -17.96
CA ASN A 15 -24.38 -4.65 -18.06
C ASN A 15 -24.08 -5.58 -16.87
N LEU A 16 -23.23 -5.18 -15.91
CA LEU A 16 -23.01 -5.99 -14.71
C LEU A 16 -24.23 -6.02 -13.79
N ASN A 17 -24.54 -7.21 -13.25
CA ASN A 17 -25.62 -7.39 -12.29
C ASN A 17 -25.46 -6.43 -11.08
N LYS A 18 -26.56 -5.83 -10.62
CA LYS A 18 -26.60 -4.90 -9.49
C LYS A 18 -25.95 -5.47 -8.23
N THR A 19 -26.13 -6.77 -7.96
CA THR A 19 -25.52 -7.46 -6.82
C THR A 19 -23.99 -7.48 -6.92
N VAL A 20 -23.45 -7.78 -8.12
CA VAL A 20 -22.01 -7.79 -8.36
C VAL A 20 -21.41 -6.39 -8.17
N LYS A 21 -22.09 -5.35 -8.68
CA LYS A 21 -21.67 -3.96 -8.47
C LYS A 21 -21.62 -3.61 -6.99
N ALA A 22 -22.66 -3.96 -6.22
CA ALA A 22 -22.68 -3.71 -4.79
C ALA A 22 -21.52 -4.38 -4.03
N ILE A 23 -21.20 -5.64 -4.38
CA ILE A 23 -20.07 -6.37 -3.79
C ILE A 23 -18.74 -5.68 -4.13
N VAL A 24 -18.54 -5.28 -5.39
CA VAL A 24 -17.29 -4.59 -5.79
C VAL A 24 -17.15 -3.25 -5.06
N TYR A 25 -18.20 -2.43 -4.97
CA TYR A 25 -18.15 -1.19 -4.21
C TYR A 25 -17.87 -1.42 -2.73
N LEU A 26 -18.46 -2.46 -2.13
CA LEU A 26 -18.16 -2.84 -0.74
C LEU A 26 -16.69 -3.20 -0.57
N LEU A 27 -16.12 -3.98 -1.47
CA LEU A 27 -14.69 -4.36 -1.45
C LEU A 27 -13.78 -3.13 -1.60
N ILE A 28 -14.14 -2.17 -2.46
CA ILE A 28 -13.38 -0.92 -2.63
C ILE A 28 -13.38 -0.11 -1.33
N VAL A 29 -14.53 0.02 -0.66
CA VAL A 29 -14.64 0.74 0.62
C VAL A 29 -13.87 0.05 1.74
N LEU A 30 -13.84 -1.29 1.74
CA LEU A 30 -13.13 -2.06 2.76
C LEU A 30 -11.61 -2.18 2.48
N ALA A 31 -11.15 -1.92 1.26
CA ALA A 31 -9.74 -2.05 0.87
C ALA A 31 -8.77 -1.25 1.78
N PRO A 32 -9.02 0.02 2.15
CA PRO A 32 -8.18 0.75 3.09
C PRO A 32 -8.04 0.07 4.45
N LEU A 33 -9.16 -0.45 4.98
CA LEU A 33 -9.16 -1.18 6.25
C LEU A 33 -8.31 -2.44 6.17
N PHE A 34 -8.44 -3.20 5.08
CA PHE A 34 -7.63 -4.39 4.84
C PHE A 34 -6.13 -4.10 4.82
N VAL A 35 -5.71 -2.99 4.18
CA VAL A 35 -4.30 -2.58 4.19
C VAL A 35 -3.80 -2.20 5.57
N VAL A 36 -4.60 -1.46 6.33
CA VAL A 36 -4.25 -1.12 7.72
C VAL A 36 -4.10 -2.40 8.55
N CYS A 37 -4.99 -3.39 8.38
CA CYS A 37 -4.87 -4.69 9.04
C CYS A 37 -3.59 -5.44 8.64
N LEU A 38 -3.22 -5.46 7.35
CA LEU A 38 -1.96 -6.06 6.89
C LEU A 38 -0.74 -5.38 7.52
N ARG A 39 -0.74 -4.05 7.61
CA ARG A 39 0.34 -3.29 8.28
C ARG A 39 0.40 -3.61 9.77
N TYR A 40 -0.75 -3.73 10.41
CA TYR A 40 -0.81 -4.13 11.81
C TYR A 40 -0.25 -5.55 12.01
N MET A 41 -0.62 -6.51 11.17
CA MET A 41 -0.06 -7.87 11.20
C MET A 41 1.47 -7.85 10.99
N TYR A 42 1.95 -7.09 10.01
CA TYR A 42 3.38 -6.90 9.80
C TYR A 42 4.10 -6.33 11.04
N SER A 43 3.50 -5.31 11.67
CA SER A 43 4.04 -4.73 12.91
C SER A 43 4.15 -5.78 14.03
N ASN A 44 3.16 -6.66 14.15
CA ASN A 44 3.22 -7.76 15.13
C ASN A 44 4.34 -8.75 14.82
N ILE A 45 4.54 -9.11 13.53
CA ILE A 45 5.64 -9.98 13.10
C ILE A 45 6.98 -9.35 13.47
N LEU A 46 7.18 -8.05 13.18
CA LEU A 46 8.41 -7.35 13.54
C LEU A 46 8.68 -7.39 15.05
N ILE A 47 7.67 -7.20 15.88
CA ILE A 47 7.80 -7.29 17.34
C ILE A 47 8.30 -8.66 17.77
N HIS A 48 7.77 -9.73 17.21
CA HIS A 48 8.22 -11.09 17.53
C HIS A 48 9.64 -11.35 17.01
N VAL A 49 9.95 -10.97 15.76
CA VAL A 49 11.28 -11.18 15.17
C VAL A 49 12.38 -10.43 15.91
N PHE A 50 12.10 -9.19 16.34
CA PHE A 50 13.07 -8.35 17.07
C PHE A 50 12.93 -8.44 18.59
N SER A 51 12.10 -9.38 19.12
CA SER A 51 11.89 -9.60 20.55
C SER A 51 11.54 -8.33 21.34
N ILE A 52 10.70 -7.46 20.77
CA ILE A 52 10.31 -6.17 21.34
C ILE A 52 9.16 -6.40 22.31
N THR A 53 9.34 -6.13 23.61
CA THR A 53 8.35 -6.45 24.65
C THR A 53 7.47 -5.27 25.08
N ASN A 54 7.85 -4.02 24.78
CA ASN A 54 7.28 -2.83 25.42
C ASN A 54 6.26 -2.05 24.59
N ILE A 55 5.57 -2.67 23.62
CA ILE A 55 4.59 -1.97 22.78
C ILE A 55 3.18 -2.50 23.00
N LYS A 56 2.23 -1.60 23.24
CA LYS A 56 0.80 -1.92 23.32
C LYS A 56 0.23 -2.18 21.92
N LYS A 57 -0.62 -3.20 21.78
CA LYS A 57 -1.31 -3.52 20.50
C LYS A 57 -2.10 -2.34 19.93
N THR A 58 -2.71 -1.52 20.80
CA THR A 58 -3.42 -0.30 20.41
C THR A 58 -2.52 0.73 19.75
N ASP A 59 -1.27 0.85 20.21
CA ASP A 59 -0.29 1.79 19.62
C ASP A 59 0.14 1.32 18.23
N LEU A 60 0.31 0.02 18.04
CA LEU A 60 0.62 -0.56 16.72
C LEU A 60 -0.50 -0.31 15.72
N PHE A 61 -1.75 -0.46 16.14
CA PHE A 61 -2.88 -0.19 15.26
C PHE A 61 -2.94 1.29 14.88
N LYS A 62 -2.76 2.21 15.84
CA LYS A 62 -2.68 3.66 15.57
C LYS A 62 -1.55 3.99 14.60
N LEU A 63 -0.37 3.42 14.80
CA LEU A 63 0.80 3.61 13.94
C LEU A 63 0.51 3.13 12.51
N SER A 64 -0.07 1.95 12.36
CA SER A 64 -0.48 1.39 11.07
C SER A 64 -1.48 2.29 10.35
N THR A 65 -2.45 2.86 11.08
CA THR A 65 -3.45 3.77 10.53
C THR A 65 -2.82 5.10 10.09
N ILE A 66 -2.02 5.73 10.94
CA ILE A 66 -1.38 7.03 10.64
C ILE A 66 -0.43 6.88 9.43
N SER A 67 0.34 5.81 9.38
CA SER A 67 1.27 5.57 8.28
C SER A 67 0.57 5.33 6.94
N TYR A 68 -0.72 5.03 6.93
CA TYR A 68 -1.50 4.84 5.71
C TYR A 68 -1.98 6.16 5.07
N ILE A 69 -1.98 7.27 5.81
CA ILE A 69 -2.45 8.58 5.34
C ILE A 69 -1.80 9.01 4.01
N PRO A 70 -0.48 8.93 3.81
CA PRO A 70 0.13 9.29 2.54
C PRO A 70 -0.45 8.50 1.35
N VAL A 71 -0.73 7.21 1.52
CA VAL A 71 -1.33 6.39 0.46
C VAL A 71 -2.74 6.86 0.12
N LEU A 72 -3.55 7.23 1.12
CA LEU A 72 -4.88 7.80 0.86
C LEU A 72 -4.79 9.10 0.06
N ILE A 73 -3.86 9.98 0.40
CA ILE A 73 -3.61 11.20 -0.34
C ILE A 73 -3.19 10.87 -1.78
N GLY A 74 -2.25 9.94 -1.97
CA GLY A 74 -1.82 9.50 -3.30
C GLY A 74 -2.95 8.90 -4.13
N THR A 75 -3.84 8.13 -3.50
CA THR A 75 -5.04 7.57 -4.16
C THR A 75 -5.98 8.68 -4.64
N LEU A 76 -6.18 9.71 -3.81
CA LEU A 76 -7.01 10.87 -4.18
C LEU A 76 -6.40 11.63 -5.36
N PHE A 77 -5.09 11.90 -5.34
CA PHE A 77 -4.38 12.52 -6.46
C PHE A 77 -4.50 11.69 -7.74
N ASN A 78 -4.30 10.38 -7.64
CA ASN A 78 -4.44 9.50 -8.79
C ASN A 78 -5.87 9.49 -9.36
N LEU A 79 -6.87 9.57 -8.50
CA LEU A 79 -8.27 9.71 -8.91
C LEU A 79 -8.49 11.01 -9.69
N ILE A 80 -7.99 12.14 -9.19
CA ILE A 80 -8.09 13.44 -9.88
C ILE A 80 -7.40 13.38 -11.25
N LEU A 81 -6.19 12.81 -11.33
CA LEU A 81 -5.49 12.65 -12.60
C LEU A 81 -6.25 11.76 -13.59
N SER A 82 -6.91 10.71 -13.09
CA SER A 82 -7.74 9.84 -13.92
C SER A 82 -8.98 10.54 -14.48
N PHE A 83 -9.55 11.50 -13.76
CA PHE A 83 -10.63 12.35 -14.29
C PHE A 83 -10.13 13.33 -15.37
N LEU A 84 -8.91 13.85 -15.23
CA LEU A 84 -8.36 14.84 -16.16
C LEU A 84 -7.79 14.21 -17.44
N PHE A 85 -7.12 13.08 -17.31
CA PHE A 85 -6.33 12.45 -18.39
C PHE A 85 -6.85 11.10 -18.85
N GLY A 86 -7.95 10.62 -18.24
CA GLY A 86 -8.52 9.30 -18.52
C GLY A 86 -8.01 8.22 -17.59
N VAL A 87 -8.58 7.03 -17.71
CA VAL A 87 -8.24 5.89 -16.86
C VAL A 87 -7.02 5.15 -17.40
N GLN A 88 -6.01 4.96 -16.57
CA GLN A 88 -4.84 4.14 -16.89
C GLN A 88 -4.82 2.85 -16.06
N LYS A 89 -4.20 1.79 -16.59
CA LYS A 89 -4.03 0.51 -15.90
C LYS A 89 -3.19 0.65 -14.63
N ASP A 90 -2.14 1.48 -14.68
CA ASP A 90 -1.22 1.72 -13.57
C ASP A 90 -1.44 3.12 -12.96
N SER A 91 -0.92 3.33 -11.76
CA SER A 91 -0.99 4.65 -11.12
C SER A 91 -0.20 5.68 -11.91
N TYR A 92 -0.80 6.84 -12.18
CA TYR A 92 -0.11 8.00 -12.74
C TYR A 92 1.12 8.43 -11.94
N LEU A 93 1.15 8.11 -10.65
CA LEU A 93 2.19 8.50 -9.70
C LEU A 93 3.27 7.43 -9.54
N SER A 94 3.14 6.28 -10.19
CA SER A 94 4.15 5.23 -10.16
C SER A 94 5.18 5.42 -11.26
N LEU A 95 6.42 4.97 -11.03
CA LEU A 95 7.47 5.02 -12.05
C LEU A 95 7.10 4.16 -13.28
N ASN A 96 6.27 3.13 -13.09
CA ASN A 96 5.80 2.25 -14.17
C ASN A 96 4.93 2.98 -15.22
N SER A 97 4.33 4.12 -14.87
CA SER A 97 3.58 4.94 -15.84
C SER A 97 4.48 5.67 -16.85
N PHE A 98 5.77 5.82 -16.53
CA PHE A 98 6.75 6.51 -17.36
C PHE A 98 7.73 5.54 -18.03
N ILE A 99 8.06 4.44 -17.37
CA ILE A 99 9.08 3.49 -17.81
C ILE A 99 8.52 2.08 -17.67
N THR A 100 8.47 1.33 -18.78
CA THR A 100 8.08 -0.08 -18.78
C THR A 100 9.29 -0.97 -19.05
N SER A 101 9.31 -2.15 -18.43
CA SER A 101 10.35 -3.17 -18.63
C SER A 101 9.73 -4.49 -19.11
N ASN A 102 10.49 -5.26 -19.85
CA ASN A 102 10.09 -6.62 -20.25
C ASN A 102 10.13 -7.61 -19.05
N SER A 103 10.78 -7.23 -17.95
CA SER A 103 10.85 -8.05 -16.74
C SER A 103 9.69 -7.74 -15.80
N ARG A 104 8.90 -8.76 -15.47
CA ARG A 104 7.80 -8.66 -14.49
C ARG A 104 8.27 -8.12 -13.14
N LEU A 105 9.42 -8.60 -12.64
CA LEU A 105 9.98 -8.13 -11.37
C LEU A 105 10.30 -6.63 -11.40
N ILE A 106 10.93 -6.16 -12.48
CA ILE A 106 11.30 -4.74 -12.62
C ILE A 106 10.04 -3.88 -12.69
N ASN A 107 9.01 -4.30 -13.44
CA ASN A 107 7.73 -3.57 -13.49
C ASN A 107 7.05 -3.50 -12.13
N LEU A 108 7.10 -4.56 -11.32
CA LEU A 108 6.57 -4.52 -9.95
C LEU A 108 7.34 -3.56 -9.04
N ILE A 109 8.67 -3.50 -9.16
CA ILE A 109 9.49 -2.53 -8.45
C ILE A 109 9.11 -1.11 -8.87
N TYR A 110 8.98 -0.85 -10.17
CA TYR A 110 8.58 0.46 -10.70
C TYR A 110 7.16 0.86 -10.26
N LEU A 111 6.23 -0.09 -10.20
CA LEU A 111 4.88 0.14 -9.68
C LEU A 111 4.92 0.60 -8.21
N LYS A 112 5.84 0.04 -7.42
CA LYS A 112 6.02 0.38 -6.00
C LYS A 112 6.85 1.64 -5.75
N LEU A 113 7.55 2.14 -6.74
CA LEU A 113 8.24 3.43 -6.72
C LEU A 113 7.24 4.58 -6.95
N ASN A 114 6.28 4.68 -6.04
CA ASN A 114 5.30 5.75 -5.95
C ASN A 114 5.66 6.62 -4.73
N PRO A 115 5.79 7.95 -4.88
CA PRO A 115 6.22 8.82 -3.79
C PRO A 115 5.34 8.74 -2.55
N PHE A 116 4.04 8.51 -2.70
CA PHE A 116 3.12 8.38 -1.55
C PHE A 116 3.24 7.02 -0.85
N GLU A 117 3.51 5.94 -1.58
CA GLU A 117 3.81 4.64 -0.98
C GLU A 117 5.15 4.68 -0.24
N LEU A 118 6.19 5.27 -0.85
CA LEU A 118 7.48 5.47 -0.19
C LEU A 118 7.36 6.34 1.06
N ALA A 119 6.65 7.47 0.99
CA ALA A 119 6.39 8.32 2.15
C ALA A 119 5.67 7.55 3.27
N SER A 120 4.75 6.67 2.92
CA SER A 120 4.04 5.82 3.86
C SER A 120 4.95 4.80 4.54
N ILE A 121 5.87 4.17 3.79
CA ILE A 121 6.88 3.24 4.33
C ILE A 121 7.84 3.98 5.27
N VAL A 122 8.32 5.15 4.87
CA VAL A 122 9.21 5.99 5.67
C VAL A 122 8.52 6.42 6.96
N LEU A 123 7.27 6.89 6.86
CA LEU A 123 6.49 7.32 8.02
C LEU A 123 6.23 6.16 9.00
N PHE A 124 5.87 4.98 8.48
CA PHE A 124 5.70 3.78 9.30
C PHE A 124 6.99 3.44 10.04
N SER A 125 8.10 3.33 9.30
CA SER A 125 9.40 2.96 9.86
C SER A 125 9.89 3.98 10.90
N TYR A 126 9.67 5.28 10.66
CA TYR A 126 9.99 6.35 11.61
C TYR A 126 9.18 6.23 12.90
N LEU A 127 7.86 6.12 12.79
CA LEU A 127 6.97 6.01 13.95
C LEU A 127 7.23 4.73 14.75
N PHE A 128 7.46 3.61 14.05
CA PHE A 128 7.77 2.33 14.68
C PHE A 128 9.11 2.39 15.41
N THR A 129 10.18 2.87 14.76
CA THR A 129 11.50 3.03 15.39
C THR A 129 11.45 3.94 16.60
N LYS A 130 10.74 5.07 16.50
CA LYS A 130 10.53 5.98 17.65
C LYS A 130 9.82 5.29 18.81
N LYS A 131 8.82 4.45 18.50
CA LYS A 131 8.02 3.76 19.53
C LYS A 131 8.81 2.69 20.27
N ILE A 132 9.76 2.04 19.60
CA ILE A 132 10.64 1.01 20.20
C ILE A 132 11.90 1.60 20.84
N ASN A 133 12.09 2.92 20.81
CA ASN A 133 13.36 3.58 21.16
C ASN A 133 14.56 3.03 20.35
N GLY A 134 14.32 2.69 19.08
CA GLY A 134 15.31 2.12 18.17
C GLY A 134 16.30 3.15 17.66
N THR A 135 17.33 2.66 16.99
CA THR A 135 18.41 3.45 16.40
C THR A 135 18.10 3.89 14.96
N LYS A 136 18.92 4.78 14.40
CA LYS A 136 18.83 5.12 12.97
C LYS A 136 19.04 3.89 12.07
N LYS A 137 19.85 2.92 12.49
CA LYS A 137 20.06 1.67 11.76
C LYS A 137 18.76 0.86 11.68
N ASP A 138 18.03 0.74 12.78
CA ASP A 138 16.75 0.03 12.82
C ASP A 138 15.72 0.68 11.89
N PHE A 139 15.68 2.01 11.84
CA PHE A 139 14.84 2.75 10.90
C PHE A 139 15.07 2.33 9.44
N PHE A 140 16.34 2.29 8.98
CA PHE A 140 16.64 1.87 7.62
C PHE A 140 16.35 0.39 7.38
N ILE A 141 16.62 -0.46 8.36
CA ILE A 141 16.29 -1.90 8.29
C ILE A 141 14.78 -2.08 8.08
N PHE A 142 13.94 -1.38 8.82
CA PHE A 142 12.48 -1.49 8.68
C PHE A 142 11.98 -0.99 7.33
N ILE A 143 12.57 0.07 6.76
CA ILE A 143 12.24 0.52 5.40
C ILE A 143 12.54 -0.60 4.39
N VAL A 144 13.74 -1.18 4.43
CA VAL A 144 14.16 -2.21 3.48
C VAL A 144 13.29 -3.46 3.61
N ILE A 145 13.07 -3.95 4.84
CA ILE A 145 12.24 -5.15 5.06
C ILE A 145 10.81 -4.90 4.56
N TRP A 146 10.21 -3.74 4.90
CA TRP A 146 8.86 -3.43 4.46
C TRP A 146 8.77 -3.38 2.93
N TYR A 147 9.70 -2.71 2.27
CA TYR A 147 9.72 -2.61 0.82
C TYR A 147 9.82 -3.99 0.15
N ILE A 148 10.70 -4.86 0.66
CA ILE A 148 10.86 -6.23 0.17
C ILE A 148 9.56 -7.04 0.37
N VAL A 149 8.96 -6.98 1.56
CA VAL A 149 7.71 -7.69 1.87
C VAL A 149 6.58 -7.22 0.95
N ASP A 150 6.46 -5.91 0.73
CA ASP A 150 5.42 -5.35 -0.14
C ASP A 150 5.62 -5.75 -1.61
N CYS A 151 6.86 -5.77 -2.10
CA CYS A 151 7.20 -6.30 -3.43
C CYS A 151 6.87 -7.79 -3.57
N LEU A 152 7.20 -8.60 -2.56
CA LEU A 152 6.91 -10.04 -2.56
C LEU A 152 5.40 -10.32 -2.55
N ILE A 153 4.64 -9.63 -1.70
CA ILE A 153 3.18 -9.76 -1.65
C ILE A 153 2.60 -9.47 -3.05
N ASN A 154 3.01 -8.37 -3.67
CA ASN A 154 2.53 -8.03 -5.00
C ASN A 154 2.97 -9.04 -6.08
N TYR A 155 4.18 -9.60 -5.99
CA TYR A 155 4.66 -10.62 -6.91
C TYR A 155 3.80 -11.88 -6.87
N PHE A 156 3.40 -12.33 -5.67
CA PHE A 156 2.57 -13.53 -5.51
C PHE A 156 1.10 -13.31 -5.86
N PHE A 157 0.56 -12.13 -5.56
CA PHE A 157 -0.86 -11.83 -5.77
C PHE A 157 -1.16 -11.19 -7.13
N SER A 158 -0.19 -10.61 -7.82
CA SER A 158 -0.33 -10.12 -9.19
C SER A 158 -0.28 -11.32 -10.14
N LYS A 159 -1.41 -12.00 -10.30
CA LYS A 159 -1.59 -12.96 -11.41
C LYS A 159 -1.60 -12.20 -12.75
N ASN A 160 -0.99 -12.83 -13.75
CA ASN A 160 -0.92 -12.40 -15.16
C ASN A 160 -2.26 -11.95 -15.71
#